data_3e922e4a77ab635f841352c4a9993fb7
#
_entry.id   3e922e4a77ab635f841352c4a9993fb7
#
_cell.length_a   1.000
_cell.length_b   1.000
_cell.length_c   1.000
_cell.angle_alpha   90.00
_cell.angle_beta   90.00
_cell.angle_gamma   90.00
#
_symmetry.space_group_name_H-M   'P 1'
#
loop_
_entity.id
_entity.type
_entity.pdbx_description
1 polymer ?
#
loop_
_entity_poly.entity_id
_entity_poly.type
_entity_poly.pdbx_seq_one_letter_code
_entity_poly.pdbx_strand_id
1 'polypeptide(L)'
;GLNLDSGDGAGIDFSLSEDVVEGSFSVGEIEVSADTYQMKTFALQTMSAGRRPLAVGADINFGDYYQGRRIGFGLDSKWRMSHQLSLDLRYNRNQIHVDKQQFQANVAGARLNFALNTRFFMKLYSQWNDARQYANLNFLLRYIYRPGSDFYLVYDQRMKITDSWQMEGWTLLTKLPYYISL
;
A
#
# COMPACT_ATOMS: atom_id res chain seq x y z
N GLY A 1 19.44 10.33 -9.89
CA GLY A 1 18.16 10.26 -10.58
C GLY A 1 18.11 11.22 -11.75
N LEU A 2 17.26 10.93 -12.71
CA LEU A 2 16.95 11.75 -13.89
C LEU A 2 15.50 12.27 -13.73
N ASN A 3 15.35 13.59 -13.94
CA ASN A 3 14.04 14.22 -14.06
C ASN A 3 13.96 14.90 -15.44
N LEU A 4 12.91 14.58 -16.17
CA LEU A 4 12.65 15.14 -17.49
C LEU A 4 11.74 16.37 -17.37
N ASP A 5 11.82 17.29 -18.32
CA ASP A 5 10.94 18.47 -18.38
C ASP A 5 9.45 18.09 -18.49
N SER A 6 9.16 16.90 -19.01
CA SER A 6 7.82 16.31 -19.00
C SER A 6 7.27 16.06 -17.58
N GLY A 7 8.15 15.98 -16.57
CA GLY A 7 7.87 15.58 -15.20
C GLY A 7 7.94 14.06 -15.00
N ASP A 8 8.38 13.30 -15.99
CA ASP A 8 8.73 11.89 -15.83
C ASP A 8 10.08 11.78 -15.13
N GLY A 9 10.28 10.75 -14.34
CA GLY A 9 11.52 10.54 -13.60
C GLY A 9 11.97 9.09 -13.61
N ALA A 10 13.28 8.90 -13.49
CA ALA A 10 13.90 7.61 -13.24
C ALA A 10 15.04 7.77 -12.22
N GLY A 11 15.22 6.78 -11.38
CA GLY A 11 16.25 6.77 -10.35
C GLY A 11 16.93 5.42 -10.26
N ILE A 12 18.21 5.47 -9.87
CA ILE A 12 19.00 4.31 -9.50
C ILE A 12 19.56 4.63 -8.12
N ASP A 13 19.37 3.74 -7.18
CA ASP A 13 19.89 3.84 -5.83
C ASP A 13 20.73 2.62 -5.51
N PHE A 14 21.85 2.85 -4.85
CA PHE A 14 22.70 1.83 -4.24
C PHE A 14 22.86 2.14 -2.76
N SER A 15 22.59 1.16 -1.91
CA SER A 15 22.67 1.30 -0.46
C SER A 15 23.56 0.22 0.13
N LEU A 16 24.39 0.64 1.08
CA LEU A 16 25.13 -0.22 1.99
C LEU A 16 24.57 0.01 3.39
N SER A 17 24.15 -1.05 4.05
CA SER A 17 23.62 -0.98 5.41
C SER A 17 24.24 -2.08 6.27
N GLU A 18 24.37 -1.80 7.55
CA GLU A 18 24.75 -2.78 8.57
C GLU A 18 23.61 -2.87 9.59
N ASP A 19 23.24 -4.09 9.94
CA ASP A 19 22.21 -4.37 10.94
C ASP A 19 22.72 -5.40 11.92
N VAL A 20 22.58 -5.12 13.22
CA VAL A 20 22.97 -5.98 14.31
C VAL A 20 21.74 -6.65 14.88
N VAL A 21 21.60 -7.93 14.64
CA VAL A 21 20.49 -8.76 15.15
C VAL A 21 20.93 -9.39 16.47
N GLU A 22 20.42 -8.86 17.59
CA GLU A 22 20.76 -9.35 18.93
C GLU A 22 20.08 -10.68 19.29
N GLY A 23 18.89 -10.95 18.71
CA GLY A 23 18.13 -12.19 18.93
C GLY A 23 17.49 -12.70 17.65
N SER A 24 17.46 -14.02 17.45
CA SER A 24 16.83 -14.60 16.25
C SER A 24 15.36 -14.22 16.13
N PHE A 25 14.91 -14.00 14.90
CA PHE A 25 13.51 -13.72 14.57
C PHE A 25 13.12 -14.42 13.27
N SER A 26 11.79 -14.53 12.99
CA SER A 26 11.31 -15.20 11.79
C SER A 26 10.62 -14.23 10.85
N VAL A 27 10.87 -14.40 9.55
CA VAL A 27 10.14 -13.74 8.45
C VAL A 27 9.44 -14.83 7.63
N GLY A 28 8.17 -15.03 7.87
CA GLY A 28 7.44 -16.20 7.37
C GLY A 28 8.04 -17.47 7.97
N GLU A 29 8.50 -18.39 7.10
CA GLU A 29 9.15 -19.65 7.51
C GLU A 29 10.69 -19.52 7.60
N ILE A 30 11.24 -18.36 7.26
CA ILE A 30 12.69 -18.10 7.26
C ILE A 30 13.09 -17.59 8.64
N GLU A 31 14.03 -18.29 9.30
CA GLU A 31 14.66 -17.84 10.53
C GLU A 31 15.91 -16.99 10.23
N VAL A 32 15.94 -15.79 10.80
CA VAL A 32 17.10 -14.89 10.78
C VAL A 32 17.84 -15.05 12.10
N SER A 33 19.10 -15.48 12.04
CA SER A 33 19.93 -15.72 13.22
C SER A 33 20.47 -14.41 13.79
N ALA A 34 20.84 -14.44 15.06
CA ALA A 34 21.56 -13.33 15.70
C ALA A 34 22.97 -13.23 15.09
N ASP A 35 23.27 -12.12 14.43
CA ASP A 35 24.55 -11.82 13.78
C ASP A 35 24.62 -10.35 13.38
N THR A 36 25.77 -9.90 12.89
CA THR A 36 25.96 -8.60 12.24
C THR A 36 25.95 -8.78 10.73
N TYR A 37 24.96 -8.18 10.06
CA TYR A 37 24.75 -8.32 8.63
C TYR A 37 25.13 -7.04 7.89
N GLN A 38 26.03 -7.17 6.92
CA GLN A 38 26.29 -6.11 5.94
C GLN A 38 25.52 -6.41 4.67
N MET A 39 24.63 -5.52 4.29
CA MET A 39 23.72 -5.71 3.17
C MET A 39 23.97 -4.67 2.08
N LYS A 40 24.04 -5.14 0.85
CA LYS A 40 24.13 -4.33 -0.37
C LYS A 40 22.82 -4.43 -1.14
N THR A 41 22.17 -3.31 -1.37
CA THR A 41 20.92 -3.29 -2.10
C THR A 41 20.97 -2.29 -3.25
N PHE A 42 20.31 -2.67 -4.36
CA PHE A 42 20.12 -1.85 -5.54
C PHE A 42 18.62 -1.61 -5.72
N ALA A 43 18.26 -0.40 -6.10
CA ALA A 43 16.91 -0.07 -6.48
C ALA A 43 16.90 0.72 -7.79
N LEU A 44 15.95 0.35 -8.65
CA LEU A 44 15.60 1.08 -9.87
C LEU A 44 14.17 1.53 -9.72
N GLN A 45 13.90 2.79 -10.02
CA GLN A 45 12.57 3.36 -9.95
C GLN A 45 12.27 4.22 -11.16
N THR A 46 11.03 4.21 -11.59
CA THR A 46 10.54 5.09 -12.64
C THR A 46 9.15 5.59 -12.29
N MET A 47 8.86 6.82 -12.67
CA MET A 47 7.56 7.43 -12.49
C MET A 47 7.18 8.31 -13.67
N SER A 48 5.94 8.23 -14.07
CA SER A 48 5.37 9.18 -15.02
C SER A 48 4.92 10.47 -14.31
N ALA A 49 4.86 11.56 -15.05
CA ALA A 49 4.43 12.85 -14.53
C ALA A 49 3.07 12.76 -13.81
N GLY A 50 3.04 13.11 -12.53
CA GLY A 50 1.83 13.06 -11.70
C GLY A 50 0.68 13.95 -12.17
N ARG A 51 0.93 14.90 -13.09
CA ARG A 51 -0.08 15.75 -13.72
C ARG A 51 -0.92 15.05 -14.80
N ARG A 52 -0.46 13.91 -15.32
CA ARG A 52 -1.21 13.15 -16.35
C ARG A 52 -2.50 12.58 -15.77
N PRO A 53 -3.55 12.41 -16.58
CA PRO A 53 -4.78 11.74 -16.14
C PRO A 53 -4.52 10.34 -15.59
N LEU A 54 -3.58 9.61 -16.21
CA LEU A 54 -3.03 8.35 -15.72
C LEU A 54 -1.54 8.55 -15.43
N ALA A 55 -1.17 8.49 -14.15
CA ALA A 55 0.21 8.45 -13.69
C ALA A 55 0.56 7.04 -13.22
N VAL A 56 1.72 6.54 -13.60
CA VAL A 56 2.21 5.19 -13.28
C VAL A 56 3.63 5.30 -12.73
N GLY A 57 3.90 4.54 -11.68
CA GLY A 57 5.23 4.33 -11.12
C GLY A 57 5.54 2.84 -11.06
N ALA A 58 6.82 2.50 -11.21
CA ALA A 58 7.32 1.15 -11.02
C ALA A 58 8.68 1.20 -10.33
N ASP A 59 8.91 0.25 -9.45
CA ASP A 59 10.20 0.04 -8.80
C ASP A 59 10.57 -1.43 -8.78
N ILE A 60 11.86 -1.69 -8.84
CA ILE A 60 12.45 -2.98 -8.58
C ILE A 60 13.62 -2.78 -7.62
N ASN A 61 13.70 -3.62 -6.60
CA ASN A 61 14.80 -3.62 -5.66
C ASN A 61 15.33 -5.05 -5.49
N PHE A 62 16.64 -5.19 -5.41
CA PHE A 62 17.30 -6.48 -5.24
C PHE A 62 18.61 -6.32 -4.49
N GLY A 63 19.01 -7.35 -3.77
CA GLY A 63 20.25 -7.33 -3.01
C GLY A 63 20.26 -8.35 -1.88
N ASP A 64 21.14 -8.10 -0.94
CA ASP A 64 21.30 -8.93 0.25
C ASP A 64 20.14 -8.68 1.22
N TYR A 65 19.77 -9.72 1.94
CA TYR A 65 18.76 -9.67 2.99
C TYR A 65 19.15 -10.66 4.08
N TYR A 66 19.81 -10.16 5.12
CA TYR A 66 20.46 -10.96 6.18
C TYR A 66 21.33 -12.07 5.58
N GLN A 67 21.09 -13.34 5.91
CA GLN A 67 21.82 -14.50 5.35
C GLN A 67 21.36 -14.91 3.93
N GLY A 68 20.48 -14.14 3.30
CA GLY A 68 19.90 -14.48 2.00
C GLY A 68 19.88 -13.34 1.01
N ARG A 69 18.96 -13.40 0.05
CA ARG A 69 18.75 -12.40 -0.98
C ARG A 69 17.27 -12.05 -1.08
N ARG A 70 17.01 -10.80 -1.43
CA ARG A 70 15.65 -10.28 -1.67
C ARG A 70 15.55 -9.70 -3.06
N ILE A 71 14.40 -9.96 -3.71
CA ILE A 71 13.94 -9.26 -4.91
C ILE A 71 12.56 -8.70 -4.59
N GLY A 72 12.40 -7.39 -4.76
CA GLY A 72 11.13 -6.68 -4.63
C GLY A 72 10.73 -6.04 -5.94
N PHE A 73 9.43 -6.02 -6.22
CA PHE A 73 8.83 -5.34 -7.34
C PHE A 73 7.62 -4.54 -6.84
N GLY A 74 7.57 -3.27 -7.21
CA GLY A 74 6.46 -2.36 -6.93
C GLY A 74 5.85 -1.80 -8.22
N LEU A 75 4.54 -1.66 -8.23
CA LEU A 75 3.77 -0.99 -9.27
C LEU A 75 2.71 -0.13 -8.60
N ASP A 76 2.65 1.13 -8.95
CA ASP A 76 1.58 2.03 -8.53
C ASP A 76 1.00 2.79 -9.71
N SER A 77 -0.27 3.10 -9.63
CA SER A 77 -0.92 3.96 -10.60
C SER A 77 -1.96 4.84 -9.93
N LYS A 78 -2.09 6.05 -10.46
CA LYS A 78 -3.13 6.99 -10.10
C LYS A 78 -3.86 7.41 -11.36
N TRP A 79 -5.11 7.00 -11.46
CA TRP A 79 -5.97 7.32 -12.59
C TRP A 79 -7.05 8.32 -12.19
N ARG A 80 -6.96 9.53 -12.73
CA ARG A 80 -8.00 10.57 -12.61
C ARG A 80 -8.96 10.42 -13.77
N MET A 81 -10.03 9.64 -13.58
CA MET A 81 -11.06 9.37 -14.60
C MET A 81 -11.87 10.63 -14.92
N SER A 82 -12.11 11.46 -13.89
CA SER A 82 -12.80 12.75 -14.02
C SER A 82 -12.37 13.69 -12.87
N HIS A 83 -12.92 14.90 -12.84
CA HIS A 83 -12.74 15.82 -11.70
C HIS A 83 -13.34 15.26 -10.39
N GLN A 84 -14.28 14.33 -10.50
CA GLN A 84 -15.03 13.77 -9.38
C GLN A 84 -14.54 12.37 -8.98
N LEU A 85 -13.86 11.64 -9.88
CA LEU A 85 -13.52 10.23 -9.70
C LEU A 85 -12.03 9.97 -9.95
N SER A 86 -11.37 9.38 -8.96
CA SER A 86 -10.02 8.86 -9.10
C SER A 86 -9.87 7.47 -8.51
N LEU A 87 -9.00 6.67 -9.13
CA LEU A 87 -8.61 5.34 -8.71
C LEU A 87 -7.09 5.29 -8.52
N ASP A 88 -6.66 4.93 -7.32
CA ASP A 88 -5.26 4.64 -7.03
C ASP A 88 -5.12 3.12 -6.86
N LEU A 89 -4.18 2.52 -7.59
CA LEU A 89 -3.85 1.10 -7.50
C LEU A 89 -2.40 0.96 -7.05
N ARG A 90 -2.12 -0.03 -6.21
CA ARG A 90 -0.78 -0.39 -5.78
C ARG A 90 -0.64 -1.91 -5.73
N TYR A 91 0.48 -2.40 -6.22
CA TYR A 91 0.88 -3.79 -6.10
C TYR A 91 2.34 -3.86 -5.68
N ASN A 92 2.64 -4.70 -4.69
CA ASN A 92 4.00 -4.98 -4.25
C ASN A 92 4.20 -6.47 -4.13
N ARG A 93 5.29 -6.97 -4.65
CA ARG A 93 5.77 -8.33 -4.50
C ARG A 93 7.15 -8.32 -3.89
N ASN A 94 7.35 -9.11 -2.85
CA ASN A 94 8.65 -9.36 -2.25
C ASN A 94 8.93 -10.86 -2.24
N GLN A 95 10.11 -11.24 -2.65
CA GLN A 95 10.58 -12.60 -2.67
C GLN A 95 11.93 -12.67 -1.98
N ILE A 96 12.03 -13.49 -0.96
CA ILE A 96 13.22 -13.69 -0.13
C ILE A 96 13.65 -15.14 -0.29
N HIS A 97 14.94 -15.35 -0.53
CA HIS A 97 15.56 -16.66 -0.64
C HIS A 97 16.68 -16.75 0.39
N VAL A 98 16.63 -17.78 1.20
CA VAL A 98 17.67 -18.12 2.17
C VAL A 98 17.92 -19.62 2.07
N ASP A 99 19.11 -20.01 1.62
CA ASP A 99 19.47 -21.39 1.35
C ASP A 99 18.45 -22.11 0.44
N LYS A 100 17.72 -23.08 0.99
CA LYS A 100 16.67 -23.84 0.31
C LYS A 100 15.26 -23.32 0.61
N GLN A 101 15.13 -22.31 1.46
CA GLN A 101 13.85 -21.71 1.86
C GLN A 101 13.54 -20.51 1.00
N GLN A 102 12.28 -20.37 0.67
CA GLN A 102 11.76 -19.26 -0.10
C GLN A 102 10.51 -18.71 0.57
N PHE A 103 10.48 -17.42 0.79
CA PHE A 103 9.30 -16.69 1.24
C PHE A 103 8.87 -15.69 0.17
N GLN A 104 7.58 -15.66 -0.13
CA GLN A 104 6.99 -14.72 -1.06
C GLN A 104 5.83 -14.02 -0.39
N ALA A 105 5.73 -12.71 -0.58
CA ALA A 105 4.62 -11.88 -0.14
C ALA A 105 4.14 -10.97 -1.26
N ASN A 106 2.84 -11.01 -1.56
CA ASN A 106 2.18 -10.12 -2.48
C ASN A 106 1.17 -9.25 -1.72
N VAL A 107 1.18 -7.95 -1.98
CA VAL A 107 0.23 -7.00 -1.43
C VAL A 107 -0.37 -6.20 -2.57
N ALA A 108 -1.67 -6.25 -2.72
CA ALA A 108 -2.41 -5.43 -3.66
C ALA A 108 -3.35 -4.47 -2.91
N GLY A 109 -3.41 -3.23 -3.35
CA GLY A 109 -4.30 -2.21 -2.79
C GLY A 109 -5.01 -1.41 -3.87
N ALA A 110 -6.25 -1.05 -3.61
CA ALA A 110 -7.05 -0.19 -4.47
C ALA A 110 -7.76 0.87 -3.62
N ARG A 111 -7.74 2.12 -4.07
CA ARG A 111 -8.45 3.23 -3.45
C ARG A 111 -9.25 3.97 -4.51
N LEU A 112 -10.57 3.97 -4.35
CA LEU A 112 -11.49 4.75 -5.15
C LEU A 112 -11.91 5.99 -4.35
N ASN A 113 -11.73 7.17 -4.92
CA ASN A 113 -12.23 8.42 -4.35
C ASN A 113 -13.28 9.00 -5.31
N PHE A 114 -14.43 9.31 -4.77
CA PHE A 114 -15.53 9.93 -5.50
C PHE A 114 -16.05 11.16 -4.74
N ALA A 115 -16.06 12.31 -5.40
CA ALA A 115 -16.58 13.56 -4.86
C ALA A 115 -17.63 14.12 -5.84
N LEU A 116 -18.91 13.91 -5.55
CA LEU A 116 -20.00 14.43 -6.39
C LEU A 116 -19.94 15.96 -6.44
N ASN A 117 -19.68 16.58 -5.29
CA ASN A 117 -19.53 18.02 -5.12
C ASN A 117 -18.74 18.30 -3.83
N THR A 118 -18.61 19.55 -3.40
CA THR A 118 -17.91 19.96 -2.18
C THR A 118 -18.55 19.47 -0.87
N ARG A 119 -19.78 18.95 -0.93
CA ARG A 119 -20.54 18.47 0.23
C ARG A 119 -20.66 16.95 0.31
N PHE A 120 -20.47 16.23 -0.80
CA PHE A 120 -20.66 14.78 -0.85
C PHE A 120 -19.38 14.11 -1.33
N PHE A 121 -18.84 13.24 -0.49
CA PHE A 121 -17.59 12.56 -0.72
C PHE A 121 -17.68 11.09 -0.27
N MET A 122 -17.15 10.18 -1.10
CA MET A 122 -17.01 8.76 -0.78
C MET A 122 -15.57 8.29 -1.04
N LYS A 123 -15.10 7.40 -0.20
CA LYS A 123 -13.83 6.70 -0.37
C LYS A 123 -14.04 5.21 -0.11
N LEU A 124 -13.55 4.40 -1.02
CA LEU A 124 -13.46 2.97 -0.85
C LEU A 124 -11.98 2.59 -0.91
N TYR A 125 -11.51 1.87 0.09
CA TYR A 125 -10.17 1.33 0.13
C TYR A 125 -10.22 -0.17 0.36
N SER A 126 -9.48 -0.92 -0.43
CA SER A 126 -9.32 -2.37 -0.26
C SER A 126 -7.85 -2.72 -0.31
N GLN A 127 -7.43 -3.66 0.50
CA GLN A 127 -6.09 -4.21 0.51
C GLN A 127 -6.15 -5.72 0.69
N TRP A 128 -5.39 -6.43 -0.12
CA TRP A 128 -5.16 -7.86 -0.05
C TRP A 128 -3.70 -8.15 0.27
N ASN A 129 -3.45 -9.17 1.08
CA ASN A 129 -2.12 -9.64 1.45
C ASN A 129 -2.13 -11.16 1.51
N ASP A 130 -1.40 -11.81 0.61
CA ASP A 130 -1.36 -13.28 0.51
C ASP A 130 -0.58 -13.93 1.65
N ALA A 131 0.57 -13.37 2.02
CA ALA A 131 1.41 -13.92 3.09
C ALA A 131 0.72 -13.92 4.46
N ARG A 132 -0.17 -12.95 4.69
CA ARG A 132 -0.99 -12.88 5.89
C ARG A 132 -2.37 -13.48 5.71
N GLN A 133 -2.70 -13.90 4.50
CA GLN A 133 -3.98 -14.53 4.14
C GLN A 133 -5.20 -13.69 4.53
N TYR A 134 -5.16 -12.37 4.32
CA TYR A 134 -6.30 -11.50 4.61
C TYR A 134 -6.55 -10.46 3.52
N ALA A 135 -7.80 -9.99 3.48
CA ALA A 135 -8.21 -8.77 2.79
C ALA A 135 -9.00 -7.86 3.72
N ASN A 136 -8.82 -6.57 3.53
CA ASN A 136 -9.58 -5.53 4.21
C ASN A 136 -10.36 -4.71 3.20
N LEU A 137 -11.55 -4.28 3.61
CA LEU A 137 -12.37 -3.31 2.90
C LEU A 137 -12.73 -2.20 3.88
N ASN A 138 -12.46 -0.95 3.50
CA ASN A 138 -12.86 0.23 4.25
C ASN A 138 -13.66 1.15 3.33
N PHE A 139 -14.86 1.50 3.74
CA PHE A 139 -15.72 2.44 3.05
C PHE A 139 -15.99 3.64 3.95
N LEU A 140 -15.85 4.82 3.44
CA LEU A 140 -16.18 6.08 4.09
C LEU A 140 -17.11 6.89 3.19
N LEU A 141 -18.24 7.32 3.74
CA LEU A 141 -19.10 8.33 3.16
C LEU A 141 -19.15 9.54 4.09
N ARG A 142 -18.99 10.73 3.53
CA ARG A 142 -19.15 12.01 4.22
C ARG A 142 -20.14 12.86 3.46
N TYR A 143 -21.12 13.41 4.17
CA TYR A 143 -22.09 14.36 3.63
C TYR A 143 -22.21 15.58 4.53
N ILE A 144 -21.86 16.76 4.01
CA ILE A 144 -22.00 18.04 4.67
C ILE A 144 -23.39 18.57 4.42
N TYR A 145 -24.31 18.38 5.36
CA TYR A 145 -25.69 18.83 5.22
C TYR A 145 -25.87 20.31 5.61
N ARG A 146 -24.96 20.84 6.47
CA ARG A 146 -24.83 22.27 6.81
C ARG A 146 -23.36 22.61 7.06
N PRO A 147 -22.94 23.89 6.90
CA PRO A 147 -21.61 24.30 7.32
C PRO A 147 -21.34 23.92 8.80
N GLY A 148 -20.25 23.21 9.04
CA GLY A 148 -19.88 22.71 10.38
C GLY A 148 -20.64 21.48 10.87
N SER A 149 -21.58 20.92 10.09
CA SER A 149 -22.37 19.74 10.45
C SER A 149 -22.32 18.70 9.35
N ASP A 150 -21.65 17.60 9.64
CA ASP A 150 -21.33 16.54 8.68
C ASP A 150 -21.95 15.21 9.13
N PHE A 151 -22.47 14.46 8.21
CA PHE A 151 -22.80 13.05 8.40
C PHE A 151 -21.64 12.19 7.93
N TYR A 152 -21.25 11.23 8.76
CA TYR A 152 -20.25 10.21 8.42
C TYR A 152 -20.86 8.82 8.54
N LEU A 153 -20.55 7.99 7.55
CA LEU A 153 -20.78 6.56 7.58
C LEU A 153 -19.45 5.87 7.27
N VAL A 154 -18.98 5.02 8.16
CA VAL A 154 -17.77 4.22 7.99
C VAL A 154 -18.14 2.76 8.10
N TYR A 155 -17.70 1.98 7.12
CA TYR A 155 -17.82 0.53 7.13
C TYR A 155 -16.45 -0.08 6.96
N ASP A 156 -16.06 -0.92 7.89
CA ASP A 156 -14.83 -1.70 7.88
C ASP A 156 -15.15 -3.18 7.87
N GLN A 157 -14.48 -3.93 7.00
CA GLN A 157 -14.61 -5.38 6.93
C GLN A 157 -13.25 -6.03 6.82
N ARG A 158 -13.02 -7.08 7.61
CA ARG A 158 -11.87 -7.96 7.50
C ARG A 158 -12.31 -9.34 7.05
N MET A 159 -11.58 -9.88 6.10
CA MET A 159 -11.80 -11.21 5.54
C MET A 159 -10.51 -12.00 5.62
N LYS A 160 -10.60 -13.23 6.08
CA LYS A 160 -9.52 -14.22 5.98
C LYS A 160 -9.64 -14.96 4.66
N ILE A 161 -8.52 -15.18 4.00
CA ILE A 161 -8.45 -15.85 2.70
C ILE A 161 -7.55 -17.05 2.88
N THR A 162 -8.16 -18.22 3.10
CA THR A 162 -7.49 -19.51 3.08
C THR A 162 -7.92 -20.25 1.83
N ASP A 163 -8.59 -21.38 1.94
CA ASP A 163 -9.22 -22.08 0.81
C ASP A 163 -10.53 -21.42 0.37
N SER A 164 -11.13 -20.59 1.22
CA SER A 164 -12.34 -19.82 0.98
C SER A 164 -12.27 -18.46 1.64
N TRP A 165 -13.09 -17.52 1.15
CA TRP A 165 -13.25 -16.21 1.76
C TRP A 165 -14.12 -16.33 3.01
N GLN A 166 -13.54 -16.06 4.17
CA GLN A 166 -14.23 -16.08 5.46
C GLN A 166 -14.27 -14.69 6.07
N MET A 167 -15.45 -14.23 6.41
CA MET A 167 -15.62 -12.97 7.12
C MET A 167 -15.16 -13.15 8.58
N GLU A 168 -14.13 -12.41 9.00
CA GLU A 168 -13.65 -12.41 10.39
C GLU A 168 -14.41 -11.41 11.24
N GLY A 169 -14.81 -10.29 10.66
CA GLY A 169 -15.53 -9.25 11.37
C GLY A 169 -15.83 -8.04 10.49
N TRP A 170 -16.78 -7.26 10.96
CA TRP A 170 -17.14 -5.98 10.36
C TRP A 170 -17.49 -4.95 11.43
N THR A 171 -17.34 -3.70 11.10
CA THR A 171 -17.71 -2.56 11.95
C THR A 171 -18.44 -1.54 11.11
N LEU A 172 -19.58 -1.07 11.59
CA LEU A 172 -20.33 0.03 11.01
C LEU A 172 -20.40 1.16 12.02
N LEU A 173 -19.86 2.32 11.68
CA LEU A 173 -19.89 3.51 12.51
C LEU A 173 -20.65 4.61 11.78
N THR A 174 -21.53 5.29 12.50
CA THR A 174 -22.21 6.49 12.05
C THR A 174 -21.94 7.63 13.00
N LYS A 175 -21.68 8.82 12.47
CA LYS A 175 -21.48 10.03 13.25
C LYS A 175 -22.28 11.17 12.64
N LEU A 176 -23.08 11.85 13.46
CA LEU A 176 -23.91 12.99 13.06
C LEU A 176 -23.64 14.18 14.01
N PRO A 177 -22.50 14.86 13.90
CA PRO A 177 -22.25 16.06 14.68
C PRO A 177 -23.18 17.19 14.22
N TYR A 178 -23.70 17.93 15.18
CA TYR A 178 -24.53 19.11 14.93
C TYR A 178 -23.85 20.33 15.53
N TYR A 179 -23.56 21.31 14.71
CA TYR A 179 -22.98 22.59 15.15
C TYR A 179 -24.07 23.64 15.33
N ILE A 180 -24.13 24.26 16.49
CA ILE A 180 -25.01 25.40 16.82
C ILE A 180 -24.10 26.61 17.00
N SER A 181 -24.20 27.61 16.12
CA SER A 181 -23.66 28.93 16.38
C SER A 181 -24.70 29.73 17.18
N LEU A 182 -24.35 30.09 18.38
CA LEU A 182 -25.10 31.08 19.20
C LEU A 182 -24.69 32.46 18.80
#